data_2237fd2802b6de1fef959433d05b6cd1
#
_entry.id   2237fd2802b6de1fef959433d05b6cd1
#
_cell.length_a   1.000
_cell.length_b   1.000
_cell.length_c   1.000
_cell.angle_alpha   90.00
_cell.angle_beta   90.00
_cell.angle_gamma   90.00
#
_symmetry.space_group_name_H-M   'P 1'
#
loop_
_entity.id
_entity.type
_entity.pdbx_description
1 polymer ?
#
loop_
_entity_poly.entity_id
_entity_poly.type
_entity_poly.pdbx_seq_one_letter_code
_entity_poly.pdbx_strand_id
1 'polypeptide(L)'
;MGITLPNNPDIVIIGAGSSGLSAARVLQEQGISYIILEAADRIGGRAFTESKVLGQPVDHGCSWISGSDDNIFSDLGKMNNFTLIDHSSPQIEMFEKNGTKSTKAALNKYYKSE
;
A
#
# COMPACT_ATOMS: atom_id res chain seq x y z
N MET A 1 23.89 0.58 17.89
CA MET A 1 22.86 1.01 18.83
C MET A 1 22.05 -0.21 19.19
N GLY A 2 22.14 -0.76 20.40
CA GLY A 2 21.41 -1.98 20.78
C GLY A 2 19.92 -1.63 20.98
N ILE A 3 19.03 -2.41 20.36
CA ILE A 3 17.59 -2.32 20.62
C ILE A 3 17.34 -3.01 21.97
N THR A 4 16.95 -2.26 22.99
CA THR A 4 16.50 -2.86 24.24
C THR A 4 15.02 -3.19 24.08
N LEU A 5 14.71 -4.47 23.99
CA LEU A 5 13.31 -4.92 23.97
C LEU A 5 12.74 -4.81 25.41
N PRO A 6 11.46 -4.43 25.57
CA PRO A 6 10.81 -4.48 26.87
C PRO A 6 10.77 -5.93 27.36
N ASN A 7 11.16 -6.16 28.61
CA ASN A 7 11.19 -7.51 29.18
C ASN A 7 9.80 -8.14 29.37
N ASN A 8 8.76 -7.30 29.43
CA ASN A 8 7.37 -7.75 29.60
C ASN A 8 6.43 -6.72 28.95
N PRO A 9 6.26 -6.76 27.63
CA PRO A 9 5.34 -5.84 26.96
C PRO A 9 3.88 -6.17 27.31
N ASP A 10 3.03 -5.17 27.42
CA ASP A 10 1.59 -5.34 27.63
C ASP A 10 0.93 -5.98 26.39
N ILE A 11 1.43 -5.66 25.21
CA ILE A 11 0.86 -6.10 23.93
C ILE A 11 1.97 -6.64 23.01
N VAL A 12 1.66 -7.75 22.33
CA VAL A 12 2.46 -8.29 21.23
C VAL A 12 1.67 -8.15 19.94
N ILE A 13 2.22 -7.43 18.95
CA ILE A 13 1.65 -7.29 17.62
C ILE A 13 2.38 -8.27 16.69
N ILE A 14 1.64 -9.09 15.97
CA ILE A 14 2.18 -10.03 14.99
C ILE A 14 2.01 -9.44 13.60
N GLY A 15 3.12 -9.12 12.96
CA GLY A 15 3.22 -8.53 11.63
C GLY A 15 3.36 -6.99 11.65
N ALA A 16 4.35 -6.50 10.90
CA ALA A 16 4.64 -5.08 10.70
C ALA A 16 4.10 -4.56 9.35
N GLY A 17 2.94 -5.02 8.94
CA GLY A 17 2.16 -4.45 7.84
C GLY A 17 1.39 -3.20 8.28
N SER A 18 0.61 -2.59 7.38
CA SER A 18 -0.15 -1.36 7.67
C SER A 18 -1.03 -1.45 8.92
N SER A 19 -1.72 -2.58 9.12
CA SER A 19 -2.58 -2.79 10.30
C SER A 19 -1.76 -2.87 11.60
N GLY A 20 -0.66 -3.64 11.61
CA GLY A 20 0.19 -3.76 12.79
C GLY A 20 0.87 -2.44 13.16
N LEU A 21 1.34 -1.69 12.17
CA LEU A 21 1.94 -0.38 12.39
C LEU A 21 0.92 0.65 12.87
N SER A 22 -0.32 0.59 12.37
CA SER A 22 -1.41 1.46 12.84
C SER A 22 -1.79 1.14 14.30
N ALA A 23 -1.88 -0.14 14.67
CA ALA A 23 -2.11 -0.55 16.04
C ALA A 23 -0.98 -0.07 16.96
N ALA A 24 0.28 -0.25 16.55
CA ALA A 24 1.44 0.20 17.30
C ALA A 24 1.43 1.72 17.55
N ARG A 25 1.04 2.50 16.54
CA ARG A 25 0.90 3.95 16.67
C ARG A 25 -0.11 4.32 17.75
N VAL A 26 -1.29 3.70 17.76
CA VAL A 26 -2.32 3.96 18.76
C VAL A 26 -1.84 3.59 20.17
N LEU A 27 -1.18 2.44 20.32
CA LEU A 27 -0.61 2.02 21.61
C LEU A 27 0.45 3.00 22.10
N GLN A 28 1.30 3.49 21.21
CA GLN A 28 2.31 4.48 21.54
C GLN A 28 1.69 5.81 22.00
N GLU A 29 0.64 6.28 21.32
CA GLU A 29 -0.09 7.50 21.69
C GLU A 29 -0.76 7.36 23.08
N GLN A 30 -1.13 6.13 23.47
CA GLN A 30 -1.72 5.81 24.77
C GLN A 30 -0.70 5.45 25.85
N GLY A 31 0.59 5.43 25.53
CA GLY A 31 1.65 5.05 26.48
C GLY A 31 1.65 3.57 26.89
N ILE A 32 1.02 2.70 26.11
CA ILE A 32 0.96 1.27 26.34
C ILE A 32 2.21 0.62 25.75
N SER A 33 2.89 -0.24 26.54
CA SER A 33 4.10 -0.91 26.09
C SER A 33 3.77 -2.03 25.10
N TYR A 34 4.51 -2.10 23.98
CA TYR A 34 4.29 -3.13 22.98
C TYR A 34 5.59 -3.56 22.30
N ILE A 35 5.53 -4.72 21.67
CA ILE A 35 6.52 -5.16 20.68
C ILE A 35 5.81 -5.58 19.39
N ILE A 36 6.52 -5.46 18.26
CA ILE A 36 6.07 -5.97 16.97
C ILE A 36 6.99 -7.11 16.58
N LEU A 37 6.40 -8.26 16.24
CA LEU A 37 7.10 -9.41 15.68
C LEU A 37 6.81 -9.47 14.19
N GLU A 38 7.84 -9.34 13.36
CA GLU A 38 7.76 -9.42 11.90
C GLU A 38 8.56 -10.62 11.42
N ALA A 39 7.98 -11.41 10.51
CA ALA A 39 8.61 -12.61 9.98
C ALA A 39 9.64 -12.31 8.87
N ALA A 40 9.47 -11.18 8.16
CA ALA A 40 10.40 -10.72 7.14
C ALA A 40 11.51 -9.85 7.74
N ASP A 41 12.55 -9.59 6.96
CA ASP A 41 13.64 -8.66 7.29
C ASP A 41 13.28 -7.19 7.00
N ARG A 42 12.00 -6.91 6.71
CA ARG A 42 11.47 -5.58 6.38
C ARG A 42 10.06 -5.38 6.94
N ILE A 43 9.69 -4.14 7.13
CA ILE A 43 8.33 -3.72 7.46
C ILE A 43 7.51 -3.47 6.18
N GLY A 44 6.21 -3.21 6.32
CA GLY A 44 5.31 -2.79 5.23
C GLY A 44 4.40 -3.91 4.71
N GLY A 45 4.76 -5.19 4.92
CA GLY A 45 3.95 -6.32 4.44
C GLY A 45 3.79 -6.31 2.91
N ARG A 46 2.56 -6.17 2.41
CA ARG A 46 2.25 -6.07 0.97
C ARG A 46 2.58 -4.72 0.35
N ALA A 47 2.83 -3.68 1.14
CA ALA A 47 3.41 -2.42 0.68
C ALA A 47 4.93 -2.58 0.60
N PHE A 48 5.44 -2.73 -0.61
CA PHE A 48 6.86 -2.94 -0.86
C PHE A 48 7.32 -2.29 -2.15
N THR A 49 8.27 -1.37 -2.02
CA THR A 49 8.94 -0.73 -3.16
C THR A 49 10.35 -1.29 -3.28
N GLU A 50 10.70 -1.79 -4.44
CA GLU A 50 12.00 -2.37 -4.77
C GLU A 50 12.75 -1.45 -5.75
N SER A 51 14.02 -1.15 -5.48
CA SER A 51 14.82 -0.26 -6.32
C SER A 51 16.08 -0.91 -6.90
N LYS A 52 16.45 -2.11 -6.42
CA LYS A 52 17.75 -2.73 -6.73
C LYS A 52 17.77 -3.44 -8.07
N VAL A 53 16.66 -4.10 -8.45
CA VAL A 53 16.63 -4.95 -9.64
C VAL A 53 16.61 -4.14 -10.92
N LEU A 54 15.79 -3.09 -10.98
CA LEU A 54 15.62 -2.28 -12.20
C LEU A 54 16.34 -0.93 -12.12
N GLY A 55 17.02 -0.62 -11.02
CA GLY A 55 17.66 0.68 -10.80
C GLY A 55 16.67 1.85 -10.69
N GLN A 56 15.37 1.56 -10.62
CA GLN A 56 14.28 2.50 -10.44
C GLN A 56 13.34 1.96 -9.36
N PRO A 57 12.69 2.83 -8.56
CA PRO A 57 11.68 2.40 -7.59
C PRO A 57 10.48 1.76 -8.31
N VAL A 58 10.14 0.54 -7.93
CA VAL A 58 8.99 -0.21 -8.44
C VAL A 58 8.18 -0.76 -7.28
N ASP A 59 6.91 -0.43 -7.26
CA ASP A 59 5.98 -0.94 -6.26
C ASP A 59 5.50 -2.34 -6.63
N HIS A 60 5.72 -3.29 -5.72
CA HIS A 60 5.29 -4.68 -5.84
C HIS A 60 3.85 -4.92 -5.32
N GLY A 61 3.04 -3.92 -5.24
CA GLY A 61 1.68 -3.96 -4.72
C GLY A 61 1.17 -2.56 -4.51
N CYS A 62 0.30 -2.29 -3.59
CA CYS A 62 -0.08 -0.99 -3.00
C CYS A 62 0.21 0.30 -3.81
N SER A 63 0.01 0.30 -5.11
CA SER A 63 0.30 1.47 -5.97
C SER A 63 -0.90 2.41 -6.08
N TRP A 64 -2.07 1.99 -5.60
CA TRP A 64 -3.31 2.71 -5.78
C TRP A 64 -4.01 3.02 -4.47
N ILE A 65 -4.57 4.21 -4.39
CA ILE A 65 -5.50 4.62 -3.33
C ILE A 65 -6.89 4.68 -3.94
N SER A 66 -7.77 3.76 -3.53
CA SER A 66 -9.16 3.73 -4.00
C SER A 66 -10.04 4.60 -3.11
N GLY A 67 -11.00 5.31 -3.70
CA GLY A 67 -11.90 6.22 -2.95
C GLY A 67 -11.13 7.37 -2.31
N SER A 68 -10.40 8.14 -3.12
CA SER A 68 -9.44 9.16 -2.66
C SER A 68 -10.03 10.25 -1.77
N ASP A 69 -11.32 10.56 -1.91
CA ASP A 69 -11.95 11.70 -1.22
C ASP A 69 -12.10 11.46 0.28
N ASP A 70 -12.34 10.20 0.69
CA ASP A 70 -12.51 9.81 2.10
C ASP A 70 -11.45 8.81 2.58
N ASN A 71 -10.34 8.67 1.87
CA ASN A 71 -9.34 7.67 2.20
C ASN A 71 -8.20 8.25 3.04
N ILE A 72 -8.00 7.71 4.24
CA ILE A 72 -6.96 8.15 5.17
C ILE A 72 -5.55 8.11 4.55
N PHE A 73 -5.28 7.22 3.59
CA PHE A 73 -3.99 7.17 2.89
C PHE A 73 -3.78 8.36 1.97
N SER A 74 -4.84 8.98 1.45
CA SER A 74 -4.74 10.24 0.70
C SER A 74 -4.26 11.37 1.61
N ASP A 75 -4.81 11.46 2.81
CA ASP A 75 -4.41 12.47 3.78
C ASP A 75 -2.98 12.23 4.29
N LEU A 76 -2.64 10.99 4.61
CA LEU A 76 -1.28 10.63 5.00
C LEU A 76 -0.27 10.93 3.89
N GLY A 77 -0.62 10.68 2.63
CA GLY A 77 0.19 11.03 1.47
C GLY A 77 0.46 12.54 1.41
N LYS A 78 -0.59 13.35 1.48
CA LYS A 78 -0.48 14.83 1.48
C LYS A 78 0.34 15.33 2.67
N MET A 79 0.08 14.83 3.88
CA MET A 79 0.81 15.21 5.10
C MET A 79 2.32 14.90 5.01
N ASN A 80 2.70 13.88 4.27
CA ASN A 80 4.08 13.48 4.07
C ASN A 80 4.68 13.97 2.73
N ASN A 81 4.04 14.93 2.08
CA ASN A 81 4.48 15.55 0.82
C ASN A 81 4.64 14.57 -0.35
N PHE A 82 3.85 13.50 -0.38
CA PHE A 82 3.76 12.65 -1.57
C PHE A 82 2.90 13.31 -2.65
N THR A 83 3.35 13.24 -3.89
CA THR A 83 2.55 13.66 -5.04
C THR A 83 1.50 12.59 -5.33
N LEU A 84 0.23 12.96 -5.19
CA LEU A 84 -0.89 12.10 -5.58
C LEU A 84 -1.28 12.43 -7.01
N ILE A 85 -1.41 11.40 -7.84
CA ILE A 85 -1.80 11.51 -9.24
C ILE A 85 -3.24 11.00 -9.36
N ASP A 86 -4.14 11.86 -9.84
CA ASP A 86 -5.52 11.47 -10.09
C ASP A 86 -5.61 10.58 -11.34
N HIS A 87 -6.23 9.42 -11.18
CA HIS A 87 -6.48 8.43 -12.21
C HIS A 87 -7.98 8.18 -12.41
N SER A 88 -8.84 9.10 -12.04
CA SER A 88 -10.30 8.99 -12.14
C SER A 88 -10.81 8.81 -13.59
N SER A 89 -10.01 9.16 -14.58
CA SER A 89 -10.36 9.01 -16.01
C SER A 89 -9.22 8.34 -16.78
N PRO A 90 -8.88 7.08 -16.49
CA PRO A 90 -7.81 6.40 -17.18
C PRO A 90 -8.16 6.20 -18.67
N GLN A 91 -7.20 6.41 -19.56
CA GLN A 91 -7.31 5.90 -20.92
C GLN A 91 -7.08 4.40 -20.90
N ILE A 92 -8.16 3.63 -20.88
CA ILE A 92 -8.09 2.18 -20.87
C ILE A 92 -7.92 1.68 -22.30
N GLU A 93 -6.88 0.92 -22.51
CA GLU A 93 -6.63 0.19 -23.75
C GLU A 93 -6.75 -1.31 -23.47
N MET A 94 -7.52 -1.99 -24.26
CA MET A 94 -7.62 -3.45 -24.25
C MET A 94 -6.94 -4.04 -25.46
N PHE A 95 -6.33 -5.20 -25.28
CA PHE A 95 -5.68 -5.94 -26.33
C PHE A 95 -6.28 -7.33 -26.43
N GLU A 96 -6.49 -7.80 -27.65
CA GLU A 96 -6.90 -9.16 -27.94
C GLU A 96 -5.75 -10.14 -27.62
N LYS A 97 -6.08 -11.44 -27.49
CA LYS A 97 -5.10 -12.48 -27.18
C LYS A 97 -3.90 -12.52 -28.16
N ASN A 98 -4.10 -12.06 -29.40
CA ASN A 98 -3.08 -11.98 -30.43
C ASN A 98 -2.25 -10.68 -30.38
N GLY A 99 -2.48 -9.81 -29.39
CA GLY A 99 -1.77 -8.53 -29.22
C GLY A 99 -2.33 -7.37 -30.06
N THR A 100 -3.41 -7.56 -30.81
CA THR A 100 -4.08 -6.46 -31.52
C THR A 100 -4.91 -5.63 -30.55
N LYS A 101 -4.92 -4.31 -30.74
CA LYS A 101 -5.72 -3.39 -29.93
C LYS A 101 -7.21 -3.62 -30.18
N SER A 102 -7.98 -3.83 -29.13
CA SER A 102 -9.42 -4.02 -29.21
C SER A 102 -10.15 -2.77 -29.70
N THR A 103 -11.28 -2.96 -30.36
CA THR A 103 -12.09 -1.85 -30.84
C THR A 103 -12.84 -1.14 -29.71
N LYS A 104 -13.20 0.12 -29.92
CA LYS A 104 -14.02 0.90 -28.98
C LYS A 104 -15.38 0.23 -28.69
N ALA A 105 -15.92 -0.53 -29.66
CA ALA A 105 -17.15 -1.30 -29.48
C ALA A 105 -16.99 -2.47 -28.51
N ALA A 106 -15.86 -3.17 -28.55
CA ALA A 106 -15.53 -4.24 -27.62
C ALA A 106 -15.36 -3.69 -26.19
N LEU A 107 -14.66 -2.58 -26.00
CA LEU A 107 -14.56 -1.86 -24.72
C LEU A 107 -15.95 -1.51 -24.15
N ASN A 108 -16.81 -0.90 -24.96
CA ASN A 108 -18.15 -0.52 -24.52
C ASN A 108 -19.03 -1.72 -24.12
N LYS A 109 -18.82 -2.88 -24.78
CA LYS A 109 -19.52 -4.12 -24.41
C LYS A 109 -19.07 -4.65 -23.05
N TYR A 110 -17.78 -4.58 -22.77
CA TYR A 110 -17.20 -4.97 -21.47
C TYR A 110 -17.80 -4.16 -20.32
N TYR A 111 -17.82 -2.82 -20.43
CA TYR A 111 -18.36 -1.93 -19.39
C TYR A 111 -19.88 -1.96 -19.22
N LYS A 112 -20.63 -2.48 -20.17
CA LYS A 112 -22.10 -2.65 -20.05
C LYS A 112 -22.51 -3.98 -19.44
N SER A 113 -21.57 -4.89 -19.21
CA SER A 113 -21.81 -6.20 -18.62
C SER A 113 -21.56 -6.27 -17.10
N GLU A 114 -21.11 -5.17 -16.51
CA GLU A 114 -21.02 -4.96 -15.07
C GLU A 114 -22.23 -4.13 -14.59
#